data_25c9af6e75d481951db5519a21816726
#
_entry.id   25c9af6e75d481951db5519a21816726
#
_cell.length_a   1.000
_cell.length_b   1.000
_cell.length_c   1.000
_cell.angle_alpha   90.00
_cell.angle_beta   90.00
_cell.angle_gamma   90.00
#
_symmetry.space_group_name_H-M   'P 1'
#
loop_
_entity.id
_entity.type
_entity.pdbx_description
1 polymer ?
#
loop_
_entity_poly.entity_id
_entity_poly.type
_entity_poly.pdbx_seq_one_letter_code
_entity_poly.pdbx_strand_id
1 'polypeptide(L)'
;MTSPLSTSNDLTRRGNLMPLHPQEATTMHQTKAVKPIVSFQDVTKSYGNFTVLDHLNLDVTPGEKVAIIGPSGSGKSTLLRVLMTLEGIDDGLIRIEDDLLTHMPNRNGVLVPANDRHIRRVRGKIGMVFQSFNLFPHMTALQNVIEAPVQVLGMKVAEARERAADLLELVGLGSKLGHYPSQLSGG
;
A
#
# COMPACT_ATOMS: atom_id res chain seq x y z
N MET A 1 -68.34 33.92 -31.24
CA MET A 1 -69.21 32.93 -31.86
C MET A 1 -68.72 31.59 -31.48
N THR A 2 -69.39 31.04 -30.65
CA THR A 2 -70.03 29.74 -30.44
C THR A 2 -69.11 28.66 -29.90
N SER A 3 -69.27 28.39 -28.60
CA SER A 3 -69.29 27.04 -28.01
C SER A 3 -70.43 26.19 -28.68
N PRO A 4 -70.60 24.88 -28.39
CA PRO A 4 -70.34 24.12 -27.17
C PRO A 4 -70.19 22.60 -27.38
N LEU A 5 -70.13 21.91 -26.20
CA LEU A 5 -70.69 20.58 -25.81
C LEU A 5 -69.81 19.37 -26.03
N SER A 6 -69.46 18.73 -24.93
CA SER A 6 -70.17 17.74 -24.06
C SER A 6 -69.94 16.32 -24.57
N THR A 7 -69.42 15.42 -23.74
CA THR A 7 -70.08 14.51 -22.80
C THR A 7 -69.11 13.48 -22.29
N SER A 8 -69.01 13.36 -20.98
CA SER A 8 -69.27 12.19 -20.14
C SER A 8 -69.08 10.78 -20.74
N ASN A 9 -68.17 10.00 -20.13
CA ASN A 9 -68.60 8.73 -19.58
C ASN A 9 -67.55 8.10 -18.64
N ASP A 10 -68.02 7.96 -17.49
CA ASP A 10 -67.70 7.12 -16.36
C ASP A 10 -67.43 5.65 -16.75
N LEU A 11 -66.32 5.08 -16.29
CA LEU A 11 -66.22 3.64 -16.00
C LEU A 11 -65.17 3.39 -14.88
N THR A 12 -65.75 3.37 -13.70
CA THR A 12 -65.19 2.66 -12.51
C THR A 12 -64.64 1.30 -12.88
N ARG A 13 -63.34 1.10 -12.71
CA ARG A 13 -62.78 -0.23 -12.45
C ARG A 13 -61.93 -0.17 -11.19
N ARG A 14 -62.55 -0.71 -10.16
CA ARG A 14 -61.88 -1.13 -8.94
C ARG A 14 -60.88 -2.22 -9.30
N GLY A 15 -59.59 -1.87 -9.32
CA GLY A 15 -58.49 -2.82 -9.35
C GLY A 15 -57.99 -3.05 -7.94
N ASN A 16 -58.14 -4.26 -7.49
CA ASN A 16 -57.63 -4.80 -6.22
C ASN A 16 -56.18 -4.40 -6.01
N LEU A 17 -55.91 -3.57 -5.02
CA LEU A 17 -54.59 -3.42 -4.44
C LEU A 17 -54.32 -4.66 -3.53
N MET A 18 -53.49 -5.56 -4.05
CA MET A 18 -52.88 -6.59 -3.24
C MET A 18 -51.94 -5.93 -2.20
N PRO A 19 -51.97 -6.36 -0.93
CA PRO A 19 -50.98 -5.87 0.03
C PRO A 19 -49.62 -6.41 -0.36
N LEU A 20 -48.66 -5.51 -0.50
CA LEU A 20 -47.23 -5.83 -0.64
C LEU A 20 -46.80 -6.58 0.63
N HIS A 21 -46.38 -7.82 0.49
CA HIS A 21 -45.69 -8.57 1.54
C HIS A 21 -44.49 -7.76 2.03
N PRO A 22 -44.21 -7.76 3.35
CA PRO A 22 -42.98 -7.19 3.87
C PRO A 22 -41.83 -7.98 3.26
N GLN A 23 -41.08 -7.30 2.42
CA GLN A 23 -39.83 -7.83 1.85
C GLN A 23 -38.91 -8.19 3.00
N GLU A 24 -38.44 -9.41 2.97
CA GLU A 24 -37.39 -9.95 3.79
C GLU A 24 -36.24 -8.97 3.91
N ALA A 25 -35.97 -8.57 5.16
CA ALA A 25 -34.79 -7.80 5.47
C ALA A 25 -33.58 -8.63 5.06
N THR A 26 -32.99 -8.29 3.92
CA THR A 26 -31.71 -8.82 3.49
C THR A 26 -30.72 -8.48 4.60
N THR A 27 -30.36 -9.48 5.37
CA THR A 27 -29.30 -9.42 6.37
C THR A 27 -28.02 -9.08 5.61
N MET A 28 -27.69 -7.79 5.56
CA MET A 28 -26.36 -7.36 5.14
C MET A 28 -25.38 -8.05 6.08
N HIS A 29 -24.72 -9.07 5.57
CA HIS A 29 -23.52 -9.60 6.20
C HIS A 29 -22.59 -8.39 6.38
N GLN A 30 -22.43 -7.93 7.61
CA GLN A 30 -21.35 -7.03 7.98
C GLN A 30 -20.04 -7.78 7.70
N THR A 31 -19.51 -7.63 6.51
CA THR A 31 -18.16 -8.03 6.19
C THR A 31 -17.27 -7.24 7.14
N LYS A 32 -16.69 -7.93 8.12
CA LYS A 32 -15.76 -7.34 9.08
C LYS A 32 -14.71 -6.62 8.24
N ALA A 33 -14.69 -5.28 8.30
CA ALA A 33 -13.78 -4.48 7.49
C ALA A 33 -12.36 -4.96 7.75
N VAL A 34 -11.69 -5.47 6.71
CA VAL A 34 -10.32 -5.97 6.82
C VAL A 34 -9.44 -4.75 7.07
N LYS A 35 -8.68 -4.79 8.16
CA LYS A 35 -7.79 -3.69 8.52
C LYS A 35 -6.67 -3.59 7.49
N PRO A 36 -6.43 -2.40 6.88
CA PRO A 36 -5.34 -2.22 5.94
C PRO A 36 -3.97 -2.40 6.62
N ILE A 37 -3.03 -2.99 5.89
CA ILE A 37 -1.62 -3.10 6.30
C ILE A 37 -0.82 -1.86 5.94
N VAL A 38 -1.24 -1.11 4.91
CA VAL A 38 -0.72 0.20 4.55
C VAL A 38 -1.89 1.15 4.38
N SER A 39 -1.80 2.34 4.97
CA SER A 39 -2.82 3.38 4.83
C SER A 39 -2.16 4.74 4.67
N PHE A 40 -2.55 5.45 3.61
CA PHE A 40 -2.26 6.86 3.40
C PHE A 40 -3.53 7.62 3.73
N GLN A 41 -3.44 8.62 4.59
CA GLN A 41 -4.56 9.44 5.04
C GLN A 41 -4.23 10.89 4.77
N ASP A 42 -4.89 11.47 3.78
CA ASP A 42 -4.79 12.88 3.39
C ASP A 42 -3.34 13.34 3.13
N VAL A 43 -2.55 12.47 2.50
CA VAL A 43 -1.11 12.68 2.35
C VAL A 43 -0.82 13.67 1.23
N THR A 44 -0.11 14.74 1.58
CA THR A 44 0.35 15.78 0.64
C THR A 44 1.86 15.80 0.56
N LYS A 45 2.38 15.94 -0.67
CA LYS A 45 3.79 16.14 -0.96
C LYS A 45 3.99 17.10 -2.12
N SER A 46 4.78 18.14 -1.89
CA SER A 46 5.11 19.17 -2.87
C SER A 46 6.62 19.33 -3.03
N TYR A 47 7.03 19.81 -4.17
CA TYR A 47 8.38 20.26 -4.48
C TYR A 47 8.31 21.71 -4.98
N GLY A 48 8.67 22.66 -4.11
CA GLY A 48 8.44 24.08 -4.36
C GLY A 48 6.94 24.35 -4.55
N ASN A 49 6.56 24.92 -5.68
CA ASN A 49 5.16 25.25 -5.98
C ASN A 49 4.40 24.10 -6.69
N PHE A 50 5.01 22.93 -6.84
CA PHE A 50 4.40 21.81 -7.56
C PHE A 50 3.99 20.71 -6.58
N THR A 51 2.69 20.50 -6.41
CA THR A 51 2.14 19.41 -5.60
C THR A 51 2.11 18.13 -6.41
N VAL A 52 2.78 17.09 -5.90
CA VAL A 52 2.93 15.78 -6.55
C VAL A 52 1.98 14.75 -5.96
N LEU A 53 1.79 14.77 -4.64
CA LEU A 53 0.74 14.02 -3.96
C LEU A 53 -0.20 15.06 -3.35
N ASP A 54 -1.47 15.00 -3.73
CA ASP A 54 -2.48 15.99 -3.34
C ASP A 54 -3.60 15.27 -2.59
N HIS A 55 -3.63 15.41 -1.26
CA HIS A 55 -4.62 14.81 -0.36
C HIS A 55 -4.85 13.31 -0.66
N LEU A 56 -3.75 12.58 -0.87
CA LEU A 56 -3.79 11.18 -1.26
C LEU A 56 -4.36 10.31 -0.13
N ASN A 57 -5.39 9.55 -0.47
CA ASN A 57 -5.97 8.51 0.36
C ASN A 57 -5.85 7.17 -0.36
N LEU A 58 -5.20 6.20 0.30
CA LEU A 58 -4.98 4.87 -0.26
C LEU A 58 -4.85 3.86 0.88
N ASP A 59 -5.66 2.81 0.83
CA ASP A 59 -5.55 1.67 1.72
C ASP A 59 -5.14 0.42 0.93
N VAL A 60 -4.25 -0.37 1.51
CA VAL A 60 -3.84 -1.67 0.99
C VAL A 60 -4.11 -2.72 2.05
N THR A 61 -4.92 -3.72 1.72
CA THR A 61 -5.28 -4.81 2.63
C THR A 61 -4.30 -5.98 2.57
N PRO A 62 -4.26 -6.87 3.57
CA PRO A 62 -3.40 -8.05 3.55
C PRO A 62 -3.65 -8.93 2.31
N GLY A 63 -2.57 -9.28 1.61
CA GLY A 63 -2.63 -10.11 0.39
C GLY A 63 -3.05 -9.37 -0.88
N GLU A 64 -3.43 -8.11 -0.79
CA GLU A 64 -3.78 -7.29 -1.95
C GLU A 64 -2.55 -6.96 -2.81
N LYS A 65 -2.77 -6.93 -4.13
CA LYS A 65 -1.77 -6.50 -5.12
C LYS A 65 -2.26 -5.21 -5.77
N VAL A 66 -1.56 -4.12 -5.52
CA VAL A 66 -1.90 -2.79 -6.07
C VAL A 66 -0.94 -2.43 -7.20
N ALA A 67 -1.48 -2.10 -8.38
CA ALA A 67 -0.71 -1.55 -9.49
C ALA A 67 -0.95 -0.05 -9.60
N ILE A 68 0.14 0.74 -9.62
CA ILE A 68 0.08 2.19 -9.78
C ILE A 68 0.45 2.54 -11.21
N ILE A 69 -0.50 3.07 -11.97
CA ILE A 69 -0.37 3.38 -13.39
C ILE A 69 -0.51 4.90 -13.58
N GLY A 70 0.20 5.45 -14.53
CA GLY A 70 0.14 6.87 -14.89
C GLY A 70 1.35 7.33 -15.70
N PRO A 71 1.31 8.54 -16.30
CA PRO A 71 2.41 9.09 -17.08
C PRO A 71 3.65 9.34 -16.23
N SER A 72 4.79 9.61 -16.89
CA SER A 72 6.00 10.05 -16.19
C SER A 72 5.72 11.35 -15.45
N GLY A 73 6.27 11.49 -14.24
CA GLY A 73 6.04 12.67 -13.40
C GLY A 73 4.73 12.68 -12.58
N SER A 74 3.86 11.67 -12.71
CA SER A 74 2.57 11.62 -11.98
C SER A 74 2.68 11.22 -10.49
N GLY A 75 3.87 11.22 -9.90
CA GLY A 75 4.04 10.97 -8.46
C GLY A 75 4.17 9.49 -8.04
N LYS A 76 4.13 8.51 -8.97
CA LYS A 76 4.23 7.08 -8.65
C LYS A 76 5.47 6.73 -7.82
N SER A 77 6.62 7.21 -8.27
CA SER A 77 7.89 7.00 -7.54
C SER A 77 7.93 7.78 -6.22
N THR A 78 7.33 8.97 -6.19
CA THR A 78 7.23 9.78 -4.95
C THR A 78 6.42 9.05 -3.89
N LEU A 79 5.29 8.44 -4.26
CA LEU A 79 4.48 7.64 -3.35
C LEU A 79 5.30 6.50 -2.71
N LEU A 80 6.06 5.75 -3.51
CA LEU A 80 6.94 4.70 -2.98
C LEU A 80 8.08 5.27 -2.13
N ARG A 81 8.65 6.43 -2.51
CA ARG A 81 9.75 7.08 -1.75
C ARG A 81 9.28 7.59 -0.40
N VAL A 82 8.08 8.16 -0.30
CA VAL A 82 7.53 8.59 1.00
C VAL A 82 7.18 7.39 1.87
N LEU A 83 6.67 6.30 1.30
CA LEU A 83 6.43 5.04 2.01
C LEU A 83 7.73 4.46 2.59
N MET A 84 8.83 4.54 1.86
CA MET A 84 10.15 4.08 2.30
C MET A 84 10.91 5.10 3.17
N THR A 85 10.29 6.23 3.51
CA THR A 85 10.93 7.34 4.23
C THR A 85 12.21 7.87 3.56
N LEU A 86 12.32 7.71 2.24
CA LEU A 86 13.36 8.32 1.41
C LEU A 86 13.02 9.79 1.10
N GLU A 87 11.76 10.15 1.25
CA GLU A 87 11.20 11.49 1.15
C GLU A 87 10.27 11.73 2.34
N GLY A 88 10.24 12.96 2.87
CA GLY A 88 9.25 13.36 3.86
C GLY A 88 7.94 13.75 3.18
N ILE A 89 6.83 13.62 3.90
CA ILE A 89 5.53 14.20 3.53
C ILE A 89 5.44 15.62 4.10
N ASP A 90 4.60 16.45 3.49
CA ASP A 90 4.36 17.82 3.97
C ASP A 90 3.13 17.86 4.89
N ASP A 91 2.13 16.99 4.64
CA ASP A 91 0.93 16.84 5.48
C ASP A 91 0.36 15.41 5.37
N GLY A 92 -0.55 15.08 6.29
CA GLY A 92 -1.22 13.79 6.34
C GLY A 92 -0.49 12.73 7.18
N LEU A 93 -0.98 11.51 7.13
CA LEU A 93 -0.47 10.38 7.92
C LEU A 93 -0.25 9.16 7.05
N ILE A 94 0.83 8.44 7.31
CA ILE A 94 1.08 7.10 6.73
C ILE A 94 1.12 6.10 7.88
N ARG A 95 0.36 5.02 7.75
CA ARG A 95 0.31 3.92 8.71
C ARG A 95 0.78 2.63 8.06
N ILE A 96 1.58 1.89 8.80
CA ILE A 96 2.01 0.53 8.46
C ILE A 96 1.54 -0.38 9.58
N GLU A 97 0.58 -1.25 9.28
CA GLU A 97 -0.14 -2.04 10.31
C GLU A 97 -0.74 -1.11 11.39
N ASP A 98 -0.28 -1.23 12.63
CA ASP A 98 -0.73 -0.43 13.77
C ASP A 98 0.13 0.82 14.02
N ASP A 99 1.28 0.92 13.37
CA ASP A 99 2.25 1.97 13.60
C ASP A 99 2.10 3.13 12.60
N LEU A 100 2.11 4.37 13.10
CA LEU A 100 2.31 5.55 12.26
C LEU A 100 3.77 5.60 11.81
N LEU A 101 4.00 5.84 10.52
CA LEU A 101 5.34 5.83 9.94
C LEU A 101 6.15 7.07 10.34
N THR A 102 5.54 8.24 10.19
CA THR A 102 6.23 9.55 10.35
C THR A 102 5.91 10.27 11.66
N HIS A 103 4.96 9.74 12.42
CA HIS A 103 4.51 10.30 13.69
C HIS A 103 4.50 9.25 14.80
N MET A 104 4.57 9.70 16.03
CA MET A 104 4.44 8.86 17.21
C MET A 104 3.76 9.62 18.35
N PRO A 105 3.01 8.96 19.24
CA PRO A 105 2.47 9.62 20.41
C PRO A 105 3.59 9.97 21.40
N ASN A 106 3.55 11.18 21.95
CA ASN A 106 4.37 11.56 23.09
C ASN A 106 3.76 11.01 24.40
N ARG A 107 4.38 11.32 25.55
CA ARG A 107 3.90 10.87 26.88
C ARG A 107 2.47 11.30 27.21
N ASN A 108 1.96 12.34 26.56
CA ASN A 108 0.61 12.88 26.77
C ASN A 108 -0.37 12.39 25.69
N GLY A 109 0.02 11.45 24.82
CA GLY A 109 -0.80 10.94 23.72
C GLY A 109 -0.92 11.87 22.52
N VAL A 110 -0.22 13.01 22.49
CA VAL A 110 -0.22 13.94 21.36
C VAL A 110 0.73 13.42 20.28
N LEU A 111 0.28 13.41 19.02
CA LEU A 111 1.12 13.04 17.88
C LEU A 111 2.20 14.09 17.66
N VAL A 112 3.43 13.63 17.60
CA VAL A 112 4.62 14.43 17.30
C VAL A 112 5.41 13.72 16.20
N PRO A 113 6.29 14.43 15.48
CA PRO A 113 7.18 13.79 14.50
C PRO A 113 7.95 12.63 15.14
N ALA A 114 8.00 11.52 14.44
CA ALA A 114 8.68 10.31 14.91
C ALA A 114 10.19 10.52 14.92
N ASN A 115 10.86 9.95 15.94
CA ASN A 115 12.32 9.91 15.97
C ASN A 115 12.87 8.79 15.05
N ASP A 116 14.16 8.86 14.73
CA ASP A 116 14.83 7.92 13.82
C ASP A 116 14.71 6.46 14.26
N ARG A 117 14.68 6.19 15.57
CA ARG A 117 14.52 4.82 16.09
C ARG A 117 13.14 4.27 15.74
N HIS A 118 12.09 5.08 15.91
CA HIS A 118 10.73 4.69 15.55
C HIS A 118 10.61 4.47 14.04
N ILE A 119 11.08 5.43 13.24
CA ILE A 119 11.07 5.35 11.77
C ILE A 119 11.78 4.08 11.29
N ARG A 120 12.98 3.80 11.79
CA ARG A 120 13.72 2.58 11.42
C ARG A 120 12.97 1.30 11.78
N ARG A 121 12.30 1.27 12.94
CA ARG A 121 11.50 0.12 13.38
C ARG A 121 10.31 -0.12 12.46
N VAL A 122 9.55 0.91 12.11
CA VAL A 122 8.38 0.81 11.25
C VAL A 122 8.78 0.50 9.81
N ARG A 123 9.79 1.20 9.28
CA ARG A 123 10.34 0.94 7.94
C ARG A 123 10.87 -0.49 7.78
N GLY A 124 11.41 -1.09 8.84
CA GLY A 124 11.88 -2.48 8.82
C GLY A 124 10.81 -3.52 8.48
N LYS A 125 9.52 -3.13 8.51
CA LYS A 125 8.38 -3.97 8.08
C LYS A 125 8.13 -3.94 6.58
N ILE A 126 8.82 -3.07 5.82
CA ILE A 126 8.60 -2.83 4.40
C ILE A 126 9.85 -3.26 3.64
N GLY A 127 9.67 -4.09 2.61
CA GLY A 127 10.71 -4.38 1.62
C GLY A 127 10.49 -3.56 0.34
N MET A 128 11.57 -3.15 -0.30
CA MET A 128 11.53 -2.48 -1.61
C MET A 128 12.43 -3.19 -2.59
N VAL A 129 11.90 -3.43 -3.80
CA VAL A 129 12.68 -3.87 -4.94
C VAL A 129 12.86 -2.68 -5.88
N PHE A 130 14.09 -2.29 -6.11
CA PHE A 130 14.42 -1.16 -6.99
C PHE A 130 14.48 -1.62 -8.45
N GLN A 131 14.21 -0.70 -9.38
CA GLN A 131 14.29 -0.96 -10.81
C GLN A 131 15.74 -1.27 -11.24
N SER A 132 16.72 -0.57 -10.69
CA SER A 132 18.15 -0.93 -10.77
C SER A 132 18.47 -1.80 -9.57
N PHE A 133 19.06 -2.93 -9.78
CA PHE A 133 19.27 -4.01 -8.78
C PHE A 133 19.88 -3.53 -7.45
N ASN A 134 20.57 -2.40 -7.44
CA ASN A 134 21.21 -1.77 -6.25
C ASN A 134 22.07 -2.75 -5.43
N LEU A 135 22.74 -3.65 -6.13
CA LEU A 135 23.66 -4.59 -5.52
C LEU A 135 24.99 -3.90 -5.20
N PHE A 136 25.62 -4.37 -4.15
CA PHE A 136 27.00 -4.01 -3.82
C PHE A 136 27.95 -4.68 -4.81
N PRO A 137 28.60 -3.96 -5.73
CA PRO A 137 29.38 -4.57 -6.81
C PRO A 137 30.63 -5.32 -6.33
N HIS A 138 31.12 -4.98 -5.14
CA HIS A 138 32.28 -5.60 -4.51
C HIS A 138 31.94 -6.82 -3.62
N MET A 139 30.66 -7.17 -3.54
CA MET A 139 30.16 -8.32 -2.80
C MET A 139 29.67 -9.41 -3.76
N THR A 140 29.84 -10.67 -3.38
CA THR A 140 29.28 -11.81 -4.14
C THR A 140 27.76 -11.88 -4.01
N ALA A 141 27.08 -12.72 -4.79
CA ALA A 141 25.65 -12.95 -4.71
C ALA A 141 25.23 -13.33 -3.27
N LEU A 142 25.91 -14.28 -2.68
CA LEU A 142 25.65 -14.69 -1.29
C LEU A 142 25.84 -13.55 -0.30
N GLN A 143 26.93 -12.79 -0.44
CA GLN A 143 27.21 -11.64 0.46
C GLN A 143 26.13 -10.55 0.34
N ASN A 144 25.67 -10.24 -0.87
CA ASN A 144 24.59 -9.28 -1.09
C ASN A 144 23.30 -9.70 -0.39
N VAL A 145 22.96 -11.00 -0.43
CA VAL A 145 21.71 -11.52 0.18
C VAL A 145 21.78 -11.52 1.70
N ILE A 146 22.93 -11.81 2.29
CA ILE A 146 23.07 -11.89 3.76
C ILE A 146 23.29 -10.53 4.42
N GLU A 147 23.65 -9.48 3.67
CA GLU A 147 24.06 -8.19 4.26
C GLU A 147 22.97 -7.59 5.15
N ALA A 148 21.75 -7.43 4.63
CA ALA A 148 20.66 -6.86 5.42
C ALA A 148 20.22 -7.76 6.59
N PRO A 149 20.04 -9.07 6.44
CA PRO A 149 19.75 -9.97 7.56
C PRO A 149 20.77 -9.89 8.69
N VAL A 150 22.04 -9.79 8.38
CA VAL A 150 23.12 -9.73 9.39
C VAL A 150 23.19 -8.34 10.00
N GLN A 151 23.31 -7.28 9.20
CA GLN A 151 23.57 -5.93 9.66
C GLN A 151 22.34 -5.22 10.26
N VAL A 152 21.16 -5.51 9.72
CA VAL A 152 19.93 -4.80 10.12
C VAL A 152 19.10 -5.63 11.09
N LEU A 153 18.94 -6.94 10.82
CA LEU A 153 18.11 -7.82 11.65
C LEU A 153 18.90 -8.52 12.76
N GLY A 154 20.24 -8.41 12.75
CA GLY A 154 21.09 -9.03 13.76
C GLY A 154 21.14 -10.57 13.69
N MET A 155 20.80 -11.14 12.51
CA MET A 155 20.84 -12.58 12.30
C MET A 155 22.27 -13.10 12.39
N LYS A 156 22.47 -14.30 12.96
CA LYS A 156 23.78 -14.93 12.97
C LYS A 156 24.25 -15.23 11.56
N VAL A 157 25.53 -14.94 11.26
CA VAL A 157 26.10 -15.10 9.91
C VAL A 157 25.90 -16.52 9.36
N ALA A 158 26.07 -17.56 10.20
CA ALA A 158 25.87 -18.95 9.77
C ALA A 158 24.43 -19.21 9.32
N GLU A 159 23.44 -18.78 10.10
CA GLU A 159 22.02 -18.90 9.77
C GLU A 159 21.67 -18.09 8.51
N ALA A 160 22.16 -16.85 8.40
CA ALA A 160 21.94 -16.01 7.24
C ALA A 160 22.50 -16.64 5.95
N ARG A 161 23.67 -17.28 6.03
CA ARG A 161 24.29 -17.98 4.91
C ARG A 161 23.49 -19.18 4.44
N GLU A 162 23.03 -20.02 5.36
CA GLU A 162 22.20 -21.18 5.04
C GLU A 162 20.92 -20.76 4.32
N ARG A 163 20.15 -19.84 4.91
CA ARG A 163 18.91 -19.30 4.31
C ARG A 163 19.16 -18.62 2.96
N ALA A 164 20.25 -17.88 2.82
CA ALA A 164 20.58 -17.22 1.56
C ALA A 164 20.96 -18.22 0.47
N ALA A 165 21.68 -19.30 0.82
CA ALA A 165 22.00 -20.36 -0.13
C ALA A 165 20.72 -21.05 -0.64
N ASP A 166 19.78 -21.40 0.25
CA ASP A 166 18.51 -22.00 -0.10
C ASP A 166 17.67 -21.09 -1.03
N LEU A 167 17.62 -19.80 -0.71
CA LEU A 167 16.90 -18.81 -1.52
C LEU A 167 17.53 -18.64 -2.92
N LEU A 168 18.87 -18.63 -3.00
CA LEU A 168 19.59 -18.54 -4.26
C LEU A 168 19.41 -19.82 -5.09
N GLU A 169 19.40 -20.99 -4.45
CA GLU A 169 19.07 -22.25 -5.11
C GLU A 169 17.66 -22.24 -5.69
N LEU A 170 16.67 -21.76 -4.91
CA LEU A 170 15.27 -21.68 -5.33
C LEU A 170 15.08 -20.84 -6.60
N VAL A 171 15.91 -19.80 -6.80
CA VAL A 171 15.87 -18.96 -8.02
C VAL A 171 16.89 -19.38 -9.08
N GLY A 172 17.50 -20.57 -8.96
CA GLY A 172 18.43 -21.13 -9.95
C GLY A 172 19.84 -20.55 -9.90
N LEU A 173 20.20 -19.87 -8.81
CA LEU A 173 21.53 -19.27 -8.61
C LEU A 173 22.42 -20.05 -7.63
N GLY A 174 22.09 -21.28 -7.28
CA GLY A 174 22.84 -22.10 -6.33
C GLY A 174 24.30 -22.32 -6.72
N SER A 175 24.58 -22.49 -8.02
CA SER A 175 25.95 -22.58 -8.54
C SER A 175 26.69 -21.23 -8.64
N LYS A 176 26.01 -20.11 -8.32
CA LYS A 176 26.50 -18.74 -8.50
C LYS A 176 26.75 -17.98 -7.19
N LEU A 177 26.73 -18.65 -6.05
CA LEU A 177 26.88 -18.05 -4.73
C LEU A 177 28.11 -17.14 -4.60
N GLY A 178 29.23 -17.55 -5.21
CA GLY A 178 30.51 -16.83 -5.21
C GLY A 178 30.67 -15.83 -6.37
N HIS A 179 29.69 -15.66 -7.25
CA HIS A 179 29.79 -14.72 -8.37
C HIS A 179 29.50 -13.30 -7.94
N TYR A 180 30.17 -12.35 -8.55
CA TYR A 180 29.92 -10.91 -8.38
C TYR A 180 28.78 -10.45 -9.33
N PRO A 181 28.09 -9.35 -9.02
CA PRO A 181 27.00 -8.82 -9.84
C PRO A 181 27.36 -8.68 -11.34
N SER A 182 28.60 -8.30 -11.66
CA SER A 182 29.09 -8.17 -13.04
C SER A 182 29.20 -9.50 -13.79
N GLN A 183 29.13 -10.62 -13.08
CA GLN A 183 29.18 -11.99 -13.63
C GLN A 183 27.80 -12.65 -13.72
N LEU A 184 26.75 -11.92 -13.35
CA LEU A 184 25.38 -12.38 -13.39
C LEU A 184 24.62 -11.67 -14.50
N SER A 185 23.67 -12.37 -15.13
CA SER A 185 22.75 -11.77 -16.09
C SER A 185 21.75 -10.86 -15.41
N GLY A 186 21.23 -9.87 -16.11
CA GLY A 186 20.27 -8.87 -15.58
C GLY A 186 18.84 -9.37 -15.41
N GLY A 187 18.61 -10.65 -15.21
CA GLY A 187 17.28 -11.21 -14.98
C GLY A 187 17.36 -12.63 -14.50
#